data_3c12057d2f94d6f96d0de28ca6febd31
#
_entry.id   3c12057d2f94d6f96d0de28ca6febd31
#
_cell.length_a   1.000
_cell.length_b   1.000
_cell.length_c   1.000
_cell.angle_alpha   90.00
_cell.angle_beta   90.00
_cell.angle_gamma   90.00
#
_symmetry.space_group_name_H-M   'P 1'
#
loop_
_entity.id
_entity.type
_entity.pdbx_description
1 polymer ?
#
loop_
_entity_poly.entity_id
_entity_poly.type
_entity_poly.pdbx_seq_one_letter_code
_entity_poly.pdbx_strand_id
1 'polypeptide(L)'
;MKEWIAVLRAADAVARWHIHQRRKGSAQEPYINHLLEVASLVADATGGADPELVIAALLHDAIEDQEVPSELIAREFGDRVAAIVAEVTDDKSLDKAERKRLQVEHAPKKSDAAKLIKLADKTSNVRAIAFAPSPDWSVKRRLEYIDWAKKVVQGLRGTSPRLEAQFDRAVEDAERSLAVPNSRT
;
A
#
# COMPACT_ATOMS: atom_id res chain seq x y z
N MET A 1 19.73 11.05 -15.20
CA MET A 1 18.81 10.13 -15.93
C MET A 1 17.46 10.82 -16.05
N LYS A 2 16.75 10.69 -17.17
CA LYS A 2 15.39 11.23 -17.22
C LYS A 2 14.52 10.47 -16.20
N GLU A 3 13.81 11.17 -15.36
CA GLU A 3 13.12 10.64 -14.16
C GLU A 3 12.16 9.49 -14.50
N TRP A 4 11.39 9.57 -15.58
CA TRP A 4 10.49 8.52 -16.00
C TRP A 4 11.19 7.19 -16.36
N ILE A 5 12.48 7.24 -16.79
CA ILE A 5 13.26 6.02 -17.04
C ILE A 5 13.50 5.26 -15.74
N ALA A 6 13.80 5.97 -14.65
CA ALA A 6 14.01 5.36 -13.33
C ALA A 6 12.71 4.74 -12.80
N VAL A 7 11.56 5.41 -13.00
CA VAL A 7 10.24 4.87 -12.62
C VAL A 7 9.94 3.58 -13.39
N LEU A 8 10.18 3.53 -14.70
CA LEU A 8 9.97 2.33 -15.51
C LEU A 8 10.91 1.18 -15.12
N ARG A 9 12.17 1.49 -14.76
CA ARG A 9 13.11 0.49 -14.23
C ARG A 9 12.62 -0.10 -12.90
N ALA A 10 12.10 0.74 -11.99
CA ALA A 10 11.51 0.27 -10.74
C ALA A 10 10.29 -0.61 -10.99
N ALA A 11 9.41 -0.23 -11.92
CA ALA A 11 8.25 -1.03 -12.29
C ALA A 11 8.64 -2.41 -12.86
N ASP A 12 9.67 -2.47 -13.73
CA ASP A 12 10.20 -3.74 -14.25
C ASP A 12 10.82 -4.60 -13.15
N ALA A 13 11.60 -3.99 -12.24
CA ALA A 13 12.21 -4.70 -11.12
C ALA A 13 11.16 -5.34 -10.20
N VAL A 14 10.15 -4.57 -9.75
CA VAL A 14 9.12 -5.11 -8.85
C VAL A 14 8.24 -6.14 -9.56
N ALA A 15 7.98 -6.02 -10.85
CA ALA A 15 7.25 -7.02 -11.62
C ALA A 15 7.97 -8.37 -11.63
N ARG A 16 9.31 -8.36 -11.70
CA ARG A 16 10.15 -9.56 -11.63
C ARG A 16 10.23 -10.13 -10.22
N TRP A 17 10.46 -9.29 -9.21
CA TRP A 17 10.55 -9.73 -7.82
C TRP A 17 9.25 -10.35 -7.32
N HIS A 18 8.08 -9.78 -7.70
CA HIS A 18 6.76 -10.26 -7.30
C HIS A 18 6.09 -11.20 -8.32
N ILE A 19 6.84 -11.78 -9.29
CA ILE A 19 6.28 -12.53 -10.42
C ILE A 19 5.35 -13.68 -9.99
N HIS A 20 5.64 -14.34 -8.86
CA HIS A 20 4.86 -15.46 -8.33
C HIS A 20 3.82 -15.03 -7.28
N GLN A 21 3.85 -13.77 -6.84
CA GLN A 21 2.94 -13.29 -5.82
C GLN A 21 1.60 -12.88 -6.42
N ARG A 22 0.53 -13.23 -5.71
CA ARG A 22 -0.85 -12.90 -6.08
C ARG A 22 -1.56 -12.17 -4.96
N ARG A 23 -2.51 -11.30 -5.33
CA ARG A 23 -3.46 -10.68 -4.39
C ARG A 23 -4.35 -11.77 -3.77
N LYS A 24 -4.75 -11.59 -2.51
CA LYS A 24 -5.62 -12.53 -1.79
C LYS A 24 -7.08 -12.47 -2.22
N GLY A 25 -7.44 -11.57 -3.13
CA GLY A 25 -8.78 -11.43 -3.66
C GLY A 25 -9.22 -12.61 -4.52
N SER A 26 -10.54 -12.72 -4.76
CA SER A 26 -11.13 -13.80 -5.57
C SER A 26 -10.57 -13.88 -7.01
N ALA A 27 -10.16 -12.75 -7.57
CA ALA A 27 -9.56 -12.70 -8.91
C ALA A 27 -8.09 -13.17 -8.96
N GLN A 28 -7.43 -13.33 -7.82
CA GLN A 28 -6.00 -13.73 -7.73
C GLN A 28 -5.07 -12.94 -8.66
N GLU A 29 -5.31 -11.64 -8.75
CA GLU A 29 -4.55 -10.75 -9.62
C GLU A 29 -3.05 -10.78 -9.33
N PRO A 30 -2.18 -10.58 -10.35
CA PRO A 30 -0.76 -10.37 -10.12
C PRO A 30 -0.52 -9.26 -9.10
N TYR A 31 0.41 -9.48 -8.16
CA TYR A 31 0.65 -8.51 -7.08
C TYR A 31 1.12 -7.15 -7.57
N ILE A 32 1.78 -7.12 -8.74
CA ILE A 32 2.22 -5.88 -9.40
C ILE A 32 1.07 -4.89 -9.61
N ASN A 33 -0.17 -5.34 -9.79
CA ASN A 33 -1.32 -4.45 -9.95
C ASN A 33 -1.51 -3.55 -8.71
N HIS A 34 -1.31 -4.11 -7.51
CA HIS A 34 -1.33 -3.35 -6.27
C HIS A 34 -0.20 -2.31 -6.20
N LEU A 35 1.02 -2.72 -6.53
CA LEU A 35 2.19 -1.83 -6.49
C LEU A 35 2.04 -0.66 -7.46
N LEU A 36 1.50 -0.92 -8.66
CA LEU A 36 1.19 0.11 -9.65
C LEU A 36 0.05 1.03 -9.18
N GLU A 37 -0.99 0.50 -8.55
CA GLU A 37 -2.09 1.31 -7.99
C GLU A 37 -1.57 2.24 -6.89
N VAL A 38 -0.77 1.72 -5.95
CA VAL A 38 -0.17 2.53 -4.88
C VAL A 38 0.72 3.64 -5.45
N ALA A 39 1.58 3.31 -6.41
CA ALA A 39 2.44 4.29 -7.08
C ALA A 39 1.63 5.35 -7.85
N SER A 40 0.55 4.95 -8.52
CA SER A 40 -0.34 5.88 -9.23
C SER A 40 -1.04 6.84 -8.27
N LEU A 41 -1.53 6.34 -7.11
CA LEU A 41 -2.14 7.16 -6.07
C LEU A 41 -1.15 8.19 -5.50
N VAL A 42 0.11 7.80 -5.29
CA VAL A 42 1.17 8.70 -4.82
C VAL A 42 1.52 9.73 -5.90
N ALA A 43 1.66 9.32 -7.15
CA ALA A 43 1.91 10.23 -8.27
C ALA A 43 0.80 11.27 -8.40
N ASP A 44 -0.45 10.85 -8.30
CA ASP A 44 -1.63 11.73 -8.31
C ASP A 44 -1.62 12.71 -7.12
N ALA A 45 -1.25 12.25 -5.93
CA ALA A 45 -1.22 13.07 -4.72
C ALA A 45 -0.14 14.16 -4.78
N THR A 46 0.96 13.89 -5.48
CA THR A 46 2.11 14.81 -5.65
C THR A 46 2.09 15.57 -6.97
N GLY A 47 1.10 15.33 -7.83
CA GLY A 47 1.07 15.88 -9.19
C GLY A 47 2.25 15.43 -10.05
N GLY A 48 2.87 14.29 -9.72
CA GLY A 48 4.04 13.76 -10.42
C GLY A 48 5.35 14.51 -10.13
N ALA A 49 5.37 15.40 -9.13
CA ALA A 49 6.53 16.25 -8.85
C ALA A 49 7.68 15.53 -8.13
N ASP A 50 7.47 14.31 -7.61
CA ASP A 50 8.47 13.55 -6.85
C ASP A 50 8.63 12.11 -7.40
N PRO A 51 9.43 11.91 -8.47
CA PRO A 51 9.66 10.59 -9.06
C PRO A 51 10.29 9.57 -8.10
N GLU A 52 11.15 10.01 -7.18
CA GLU A 52 11.77 9.11 -6.19
C GLU A 52 10.72 8.57 -5.20
N LEU A 53 9.74 9.39 -4.83
CA LEU A 53 8.63 8.95 -3.99
C LEU A 53 7.73 7.95 -4.74
N VAL A 54 7.50 8.15 -6.04
CA VAL A 54 6.77 7.19 -6.89
C VAL A 54 7.53 5.86 -6.99
N ILE A 55 8.86 5.91 -7.13
CA ILE A 55 9.73 4.72 -7.10
C ILE A 55 9.63 4.02 -5.74
N ALA A 56 9.72 4.74 -4.63
CA ALA A 56 9.57 4.17 -3.29
C ALA A 56 8.18 3.52 -3.10
N ALA A 57 7.14 4.13 -3.68
CA ALA A 57 5.79 3.56 -3.67
C ALA A 57 5.68 2.24 -4.48
N LEU A 58 6.36 2.13 -5.63
CA LEU A 58 6.48 0.87 -6.35
C LEU A 58 7.19 -0.21 -5.53
N LEU A 59 8.21 0.18 -4.77
CA LEU A 59 9.10 -0.73 -4.03
C LEU A 59 8.64 -1.02 -2.60
N HIS A 60 7.52 -0.45 -2.13
CA HIS A 60 7.16 -0.39 -0.71
C HIS A 60 7.07 -1.76 -0.01
N ASP A 61 6.74 -2.82 -0.73
CA ASP A 61 6.65 -4.19 -0.22
C ASP A 61 7.87 -5.07 -0.60
N ALA A 62 8.87 -4.53 -1.33
CA ALA A 62 9.99 -5.31 -1.85
C ALA A 62 10.86 -5.93 -0.73
N ILE A 63 11.15 -5.16 0.32
CA ILE A 63 11.91 -5.66 1.48
C ILE A 63 11.04 -6.64 2.27
N GLU A 64 9.80 -6.26 2.57
CA GLU A 64 8.91 -7.05 3.42
C GLU A 64 8.54 -8.39 2.78
N ASP A 65 8.16 -8.42 1.51
CA ASP A 65 7.56 -9.60 0.89
C ASP A 65 8.53 -10.41 0.03
N GLN A 66 9.61 -9.80 -0.47
CA GLN A 66 10.58 -10.45 -1.35
C GLN A 66 11.99 -10.47 -0.79
N GLU A 67 12.17 -10.01 0.45
CA GLU A 67 13.48 -10.00 1.14
C GLU A 67 14.58 -9.27 0.33
N VAL A 68 14.17 -8.29 -0.48
CA VAL A 68 15.12 -7.49 -1.28
C VAL A 68 16.00 -6.68 -0.33
N PRO A 69 17.35 -6.81 -0.39
CA PRO A 69 18.24 -6.05 0.49
C PRO A 69 18.09 -4.54 0.27
N SER A 70 18.07 -3.77 1.37
CA SER A 70 18.00 -2.30 1.31
C SER A 70 19.17 -1.69 0.54
N GLU A 71 20.36 -2.31 0.62
CA GLU A 71 21.57 -1.90 -0.10
C GLU A 71 21.42 -2.08 -1.62
N LEU A 72 20.64 -3.08 -2.05
CA LEU A 72 20.32 -3.25 -3.47
C LEU A 72 19.42 -2.11 -3.95
N ILE A 73 18.41 -1.75 -3.15
CA ILE A 73 17.51 -0.63 -3.47
C ILE A 73 18.31 0.69 -3.53
N ALA A 74 19.19 0.93 -2.55
CA ALA A 74 20.03 2.12 -2.54
C ALA A 74 20.94 2.22 -3.78
N ARG A 75 21.56 1.11 -4.17
CA ARG A 75 22.43 1.06 -5.33
C ARG A 75 21.70 1.30 -6.65
N GLU A 76 20.49 0.72 -6.82
CA GLU A 76 19.74 0.79 -8.09
C GLU A 76 18.88 2.05 -8.20
N PHE A 77 18.36 2.56 -7.09
CA PHE A 77 17.34 3.62 -7.07
C PHE A 77 17.70 4.82 -6.19
N GLY A 78 18.78 4.76 -5.44
CA GLY A 78 19.28 5.85 -4.59
C GLY A 78 18.93 5.72 -3.11
N ASP A 79 19.75 6.38 -2.28
CA ASP A 79 19.65 6.29 -0.82
C ASP A 79 18.31 6.81 -0.27
N ARG A 80 17.76 7.89 -0.86
CA ARG A 80 16.47 8.44 -0.44
C ARG A 80 15.34 7.44 -0.66
N VAL A 81 15.32 6.75 -1.80
CA VAL A 81 14.32 5.70 -2.09
C VAL A 81 14.45 4.57 -1.08
N ALA A 82 15.66 4.07 -0.84
CA ALA A 82 15.91 2.99 0.12
C ALA A 82 15.47 3.38 1.54
N ALA A 83 15.74 4.61 1.96
CA ALA A 83 15.34 5.10 3.29
C ALA A 83 13.82 5.16 3.44
N ILE A 84 13.08 5.64 2.42
CA ILE A 84 11.63 5.69 2.44
C ILE A 84 11.05 4.26 2.46
N VAL A 85 11.56 3.34 1.64
CA VAL A 85 11.11 1.94 1.61
C VAL A 85 11.35 1.27 2.97
N ALA A 86 12.53 1.46 3.57
CA ALA A 86 12.83 0.94 4.90
C ALA A 86 11.86 1.51 5.97
N GLU A 87 11.52 2.80 5.89
CA GLU A 87 10.59 3.44 6.83
C GLU A 87 9.18 2.87 6.74
N VAL A 88 8.72 2.44 5.57
CA VAL A 88 7.39 1.86 5.38
C VAL A 88 7.33 0.35 5.60
N THR A 89 8.48 -0.34 5.65
CA THR A 89 8.60 -1.78 5.91
C THR A 89 8.27 -2.11 7.36
N ASP A 90 7.46 -3.16 7.56
CA ASP A 90 7.15 -3.68 8.90
C ASP A 90 8.16 -4.75 9.31
N ASP A 91 8.42 -4.86 10.62
CA ASP A 91 9.28 -5.92 11.18
C ASP A 91 8.52 -7.27 11.21
N LYS A 92 8.86 -8.17 10.29
CA LYS A 92 8.26 -9.51 10.22
C LYS A 92 8.63 -10.46 11.35
N SER A 93 9.64 -10.14 12.16
CA SER A 93 9.97 -10.91 13.35
C SER A 93 8.88 -10.80 14.43
N LEU A 94 8.10 -9.74 14.40
CA LEU A 94 6.98 -9.51 15.30
C LEU A 94 5.72 -10.25 14.85
N ASP A 95 4.89 -10.66 15.82
CA ASP A 95 3.59 -11.23 15.51
C ASP A 95 2.66 -10.22 14.80
N LYS A 96 1.61 -10.75 14.15
CA LYS A 96 0.70 -9.93 13.34
C LYS A 96 -0.07 -8.89 14.16
N ALA A 97 -0.44 -9.20 15.39
CA ALA A 97 -1.21 -8.29 16.25
C ALA A 97 -0.33 -7.11 16.66
N GLU A 98 0.92 -7.40 17.02
CA GLU A 98 1.90 -6.39 17.38
C GLU A 98 2.25 -5.48 16.20
N ARG A 99 2.50 -6.03 15.00
CA ARG A 99 2.71 -5.22 13.79
C ARG A 99 1.53 -4.28 13.51
N LYS A 100 0.29 -4.78 13.63
CA LYS A 100 -0.90 -3.95 13.46
C LYS A 100 -1.01 -2.82 14.49
N ARG A 101 -0.66 -3.11 15.75
CA ARG A 101 -0.63 -2.12 16.83
C ARG A 101 0.39 -1.04 16.54
N LEU A 102 1.61 -1.44 16.18
CA LEU A 102 2.71 -0.51 15.87
C LEU A 102 2.42 0.35 14.64
N GLN A 103 1.75 -0.17 13.61
CA GLN A 103 1.34 0.65 12.47
C GLN A 103 0.42 1.80 12.89
N VAL A 104 -0.50 1.58 13.83
CA VAL A 104 -1.36 2.66 14.36
C VAL A 104 -0.55 3.65 15.20
N GLU A 105 0.30 3.15 16.10
CA GLU A 105 1.09 3.99 17.02
C GLU A 105 2.14 4.86 16.30
N HIS A 106 2.77 4.29 15.27
CA HIS A 106 3.84 4.96 14.54
C HIS A 106 3.34 5.85 13.39
N ALA A 107 2.10 5.66 12.93
CA ALA A 107 1.54 6.42 11.79
C ALA A 107 1.75 7.95 11.93
N PRO A 108 1.44 8.61 13.07
CA PRO A 108 1.60 10.05 13.16
C PRO A 108 3.07 10.53 13.15
N LYS A 109 4.00 9.64 13.47
CA LYS A 109 5.45 9.94 13.60
C LYS A 109 6.23 9.76 12.30
N LYS A 110 5.62 9.16 11.27
CA LYS A 110 6.27 8.91 9.97
C LYS A 110 6.52 10.19 9.20
N SER A 111 7.53 10.18 8.33
CA SER A 111 7.76 11.25 7.37
C SER A 111 6.54 11.43 6.44
N ASP A 112 6.40 12.61 5.83
CA ASP A 112 5.31 12.86 4.89
C ASP A 112 5.35 11.91 3.69
N ALA A 113 6.55 11.55 3.22
CA ALA A 113 6.76 10.55 2.18
C ALA A 113 6.21 9.19 2.57
N ALA A 114 6.55 8.69 3.75
CA ALA A 114 6.07 7.42 4.27
C ALA A 114 4.56 7.45 4.55
N LYS A 115 4.02 8.57 5.03
CA LYS A 115 2.57 8.77 5.24
C LYS A 115 1.80 8.66 3.93
N LEU A 116 2.28 9.30 2.84
CA LEU A 116 1.64 9.21 1.53
C LEU A 116 1.59 7.77 1.02
N ILE A 117 2.69 7.02 1.11
CA ILE A 117 2.73 5.63 0.68
C ILE A 117 1.81 4.76 1.53
N LYS A 118 1.86 4.87 2.87
CA LYS A 118 0.99 4.09 3.76
C LYS A 118 -0.50 4.42 3.54
N LEU A 119 -0.85 5.68 3.27
CA LEU A 119 -2.21 6.08 2.95
C LEU A 119 -2.67 5.48 1.60
N ALA A 120 -1.82 5.51 0.57
CA ALA A 120 -2.09 4.90 -0.72
C ALA A 120 -2.24 3.38 -0.61
N ASP A 121 -1.36 2.70 0.15
CA ASP A 121 -1.46 1.26 0.44
C ASP A 121 -2.80 0.91 1.10
N LYS A 122 -3.18 1.64 2.16
CA LYS A 122 -4.47 1.39 2.83
C LYS A 122 -5.66 1.64 1.91
N THR A 123 -5.59 2.66 1.05
CA THR A 123 -6.61 2.94 0.04
C THR A 123 -6.78 1.78 -0.94
N SER A 124 -5.68 1.29 -1.53
CA SER A 124 -5.69 0.14 -2.44
C SER A 124 -6.22 -1.13 -1.76
N ASN A 125 -5.80 -1.39 -0.52
CA ASN A 125 -6.23 -2.56 0.22
C ASN A 125 -7.71 -2.52 0.60
N VAL A 126 -8.26 -1.36 0.97
CA VAL A 126 -9.69 -1.20 1.27
C VAL A 126 -10.53 -1.31 0.00
N ARG A 127 -10.07 -0.74 -1.13
CA ARG A 127 -10.72 -0.94 -2.45
C ARG A 127 -10.83 -2.42 -2.80
N ALA A 128 -9.79 -3.21 -2.56
CA ALA A 128 -9.82 -4.64 -2.83
C ALA A 128 -10.90 -5.37 -2.02
N ILE A 129 -11.26 -4.91 -0.81
CA ILE A 129 -12.36 -5.47 -0.02
C ILE A 129 -13.72 -5.24 -0.71
N ALA A 130 -13.90 -4.08 -1.37
CA ALA A 130 -15.14 -3.75 -2.07
C ALA A 130 -15.29 -4.56 -3.37
N PHE A 131 -14.23 -4.64 -4.18
CA PHE A 131 -14.31 -5.09 -5.58
C PHE A 131 -13.84 -6.53 -5.81
N ALA A 132 -12.88 -7.01 -5.03
CA ALA A 132 -12.28 -8.33 -5.17
C ALA A 132 -11.98 -8.93 -3.79
N PRO A 133 -12.99 -9.13 -2.92
CA PRO A 133 -12.76 -9.61 -1.57
C PRO A 133 -12.13 -11.01 -1.56
N SER A 134 -11.24 -11.25 -0.58
CA SER A 134 -10.71 -12.59 -0.34
C SER A 134 -11.84 -13.56 0.01
N PRO A 135 -11.97 -14.72 -0.66
CA PRO A 135 -12.98 -15.71 -0.35
C PRO A 135 -12.83 -16.27 1.08
N ASP A 136 -11.60 -16.29 1.60
CA ASP A 136 -11.29 -16.82 2.93
C ASP A 136 -11.59 -15.82 4.07
N TRP A 137 -12.03 -14.60 3.74
CA TRP A 137 -12.33 -13.59 4.75
C TRP A 137 -13.83 -13.49 5.01
N SER A 138 -14.24 -13.82 6.24
CA SER A 138 -15.59 -13.56 6.69
C SER A 138 -15.92 -12.06 6.64
N VAL A 139 -17.20 -11.70 6.59
CA VAL A 139 -17.66 -10.29 6.70
C VAL A 139 -17.07 -9.62 7.94
N LYS A 140 -17.11 -10.30 9.08
CA LYS A 140 -16.51 -9.81 10.33
C LYS A 140 -15.04 -9.44 10.16
N ARG A 141 -14.24 -10.31 9.56
CA ARG A 141 -12.80 -10.06 9.32
C ARG A 141 -12.56 -8.89 8.38
N ARG A 142 -13.41 -8.69 7.37
CA ARG A 142 -13.34 -7.55 6.44
C ARG A 142 -13.64 -6.24 7.18
N LEU A 143 -14.68 -6.21 8.02
CA LEU A 143 -15.01 -5.05 8.87
C LEU A 143 -13.88 -4.74 9.85
N GLU A 144 -13.33 -5.74 10.54
CA GLU A 144 -12.17 -5.58 11.44
C GLU A 144 -10.93 -5.00 10.71
N TYR A 145 -10.73 -5.36 9.44
CA TYR A 145 -9.65 -4.79 8.63
C TYR A 145 -9.91 -3.31 8.32
N ILE A 146 -11.13 -2.98 7.89
CA ILE A 146 -11.54 -1.59 7.59
C ILE A 146 -11.37 -0.70 8.83
N ASP A 147 -11.84 -1.16 9.99
CA ASP A 147 -11.71 -0.42 11.25
C ASP A 147 -10.24 -0.20 11.65
N TRP A 148 -9.40 -1.21 11.47
CA TRP A 148 -7.97 -1.06 11.69
C TRP A 148 -7.33 -0.09 10.68
N ALA A 149 -7.67 -0.17 9.41
CA ALA A 149 -7.16 0.76 8.38
C ALA A 149 -7.55 2.20 8.70
N LYS A 150 -8.79 2.46 9.14
CA LYS A 150 -9.24 3.77 9.62
C LYS A 150 -8.36 4.31 10.76
N LYS A 151 -8.01 3.46 11.73
CA LYS A 151 -7.13 3.84 12.86
C LYS A 151 -5.72 4.21 12.39
N VAL A 152 -5.14 3.46 11.47
CA VAL A 152 -3.84 3.80 10.87
C VAL A 152 -3.93 5.14 10.14
N VAL A 153 -4.93 5.30 9.27
CA VAL A 153 -5.11 6.50 8.44
C VAL A 153 -5.36 7.74 9.28
N GLN A 154 -5.99 7.62 10.45
CA GLN A 154 -6.16 8.75 11.37
C GLN A 154 -4.81 9.40 11.73
N GLY A 155 -3.75 8.61 11.89
CA GLY A 155 -2.39 9.11 12.14
C GLY A 155 -1.65 9.64 10.91
N LEU A 156 -2.20 9.40 9.70
CA LEU A 156 -1.63 9.86 8.42
C LEU A 156 -2.29 11.12 7.88
N ARG A 157 -3.43 11.54 8.46
CA ARG A 157 -4.20 12.69 7.99
C ARG A 157 -3.42 14.00 8.08
N GLY A 158 -3.77 14.95 7.23
CA GLY A 158 -3.08 16.23 7.05
C GLY A 158 -1.98 16.19 6.00
N THR A 159 -1.73 15.01 5.37
CA THR A 159 -0.66 14.84 4.38
C THR A 159 -1.13 15.11 2.95
N SER A 160 -2.32 14.64 2.57
CA SER A 160 -2.91 14.87 1.24
C SER A 160 -4.44 14.81 1.28
N PRO A 161 -5.13 15.97 1.27
CA PRO A 161 -6.59 15.99 1.28
C PRO A 161 -7.23 15.21 0.13
N ARG A 162 -6.56 15.20 -1.05
CA ARG A 162 -7.03 14.46 -2.23
C ARG A 162 -6.98 12.94 -1.99
N LEU A 163 -5.89 12.43 -1.46
CA LEU A 163 -5.72 11.00 -1.22
C LEU A 163 -6.55 10.54 -0.01
N GLU A 164 -6.69 11.38 1.01
CA GLU A 164 -7.59 11.15 2.15
C GLU A 164 -9.04 10.98 1.70
N ALA A 165 -9.53 11.87 0.81
CA ALA A 165 -10.86 11.74 0.24
C ALA A 165 -11.01 10.45 -0.62
N GLN A 166 -9.96 9.97 -1.26
CA GLN A 166 -9.99 8.68 -1.96
C GLN A 166 -10.08 7.49 -0.99
N PHE A 167 -9.37 7.55 0.14
CA PHE A 167 -9.48 6.54 1.20
C PHE A 167 -10.89 6.53 1.80
N ASP A 168 -11.45 7.70 2.13
CA ASP A 168 -12.79 7.80 2.71
C ASP A 168 -13.85 7.20 1.77
N ARG A 169 -13.79 7.49 0.47
CA ARG A 169 -14.65 6.86 -0.54
C ARG A 169 -14.45 5.34 -0.63
N ALA A 170 -13.20 4.87 -0.58
CA ALA A 170 -12.93 3.43 -0.59
C ALA A 170 -13.56 2.71 0.61
N VAL A 171 -13.54 3.34 1.79
CA VAL A 171 -14.20 2.84 3.00
C VAL A 171 -15.72 2.78 2.81
N GLU A 172 -16.35 3.86 2.33
CA GLU A 172 -17.80 3.89 2.06
C GLU A 172 -18.23 2.80 1.09
N ASP A 173 -17.48 2.59 0.01
CA ASP A 173 -17.76 1.56 -1.00
C ASP A 173 -17.62 0.15 -0.40
N ALA A 174 -16.57 -0.07 0.42
CA ALA A 174 -16.35 -1.35 1.08
C ALA A 174 -17.45 -1.66 2.10
N GLU A 175 -17.81 -0.71 2.95
CA GLU A 175 -18.90 -0.86 3.94
C GLU A 175 -20.25 -1.10 3.23
N ARG A 176 -20.54 -0.39 2.16
CA ARG A 176 -21.75 -0.57 1.35
C ARG A 176 -21.81 -1.97 0.73
N SER A 177 -20.69 -2.46 0.19
CA SER A 177 -20.62 -3.81 -0.41
C SER A 177 -20.87 -4.91 0.63
N LEU A 178 -20.54 -4.68 1.89
CA LEU A 178 -20.73 -5.63 2.99
C LEU A 178 -22.12 -5.55 3.63
N ALA A 179 -22.83 -4.42 3.46
CA ALA A 179 -24.19 -4.22 3.97
C ALA A 179 -25.27 -4.86 3.09
N VAL A 180 -24.97 -5.13 1.80
CA VAL A 180 -25.92 -5.80 0.89
C VAL A 180 -25.88 -7.30 1.16
N PRO A 181 -27.00 -7.93 1.60
CA PRO A 181 -27.06 -9.38 1.73
C PRO A 181 -26.72 -10.03 0.38
N ASN A 182 -25.84 -11.03 0.39
CA ASN A 182 -25.55 -11.83 -0.81
C ASN A 182 -26.84 -12.53 -1.28
N SER A 183 -27.59 -11.91 -2.19
CA SER A 183 -28.73 -12.49 -2.86
C SER A 183 -28.28 -13.33 -4.09
N ARG A 184 -27.26 -14.15 -3.90
CA ARG A 184 -26.86 -15.19 -4.85
C ARG A 184 -26.77 -16.51 -4.11
N THR A 185 -27.90 -17.15 -3.96
CA THR A 185 -28.07 -18.63 -3.85
C THR A 185 -28.39 -19.17 -5.22
#